data_36392cb7e662110f2844ea628d836def
#
_entry.id   36392cb7e662110f2844ea628d836def
#
_cell.length_a   1.000
_cell.length_b   1.000
_cell.length_c   1.000
_cell.angle_alpha   90.00
_cell.angle_beta   90.00
_cell.angle_gamma   90.00
#
_symmetry.space_group_name_H-M   'P 1'
#
loop_
_entity.id
_entity.type
_entity.pdbx_description
1 polymer ?
#
loop_
_entity_poly.entity_id
_entity_poly.type
_entity_poly.pdbx_seq_one_letter_code
_entity_poly.pdbx_strand_id
1 'polypeptide(L)'
;MDAAALVADTPRAQAAALRAGNVTAVELAAATVAVAREVDARLNAFAEIDADGARVAAQEADRRRAAGEDGPLLGVPIALKDDLDAAGHVTSWGTRARRTPASADDRVVTRLRAGGLVPVGRTTLPELALYGFTESARFGVTRNPADVTRTPGGSSGGSAAAVAGGAVGIATASDGAGSIRIPASCCGLVGIKPGAGRTPGGGWNGLSVQGCLTRRVADSALYLDLVGDFPAPLAEAAEQDPPPLRVGIDLASPVTPALPLDHELEDAVGGTAELLAGLGHDVREVRVPYGLASLPFVARMLDGLAQAADDVDDPERLEARTAEVVRLGRLVPHAVIGRARRQGEAFGRRVLADLGVDVLLTPPARGPAVPIGHWDGRRGLVTMLAQARHYAHTPAWNHTGQPAAVLPAGTSRAGLPLAAQLVVPPGEDARLVSLAGQLERAREE
;
A
#
# COMPACT_ATOMS: atom_id res chain seq x y z
N MET A 1 24.40 0.12 -20.85
CA MET A 1 23.66 1.12 -20.02
C MET A 1 24.19 1.00 -18.60
N ASP A 2 24.27 2.12 -17.87
CA ASP A 2 24.70 2.05 -16.46
C ASP A 2 23.56 1.44 -15.60
N ALA A 3 23.82 0.26 -15.04
CA ALA A 3 22.85 -0.44 -14.21
C ALA A 3 22.45 0.37 -12.94
N ALA A 4 23.40 1.15 -12.38
CA ALA A 4 23.12 1.98 -11.20
C ALA A 4 22.14 3.12 -11.52
N ALA A 5 22.26 3.76 -12.67
CA ALA A 5 21.32 4.77 -13.12
C ALA A 5 19.91 4.19 -13.35
N LEU A 6 19.85 2.94 -13.84
CA LEU A 6 18.58 2.26 -14.11
C LEU A 6 17.81 1.85 -12.84
N VAL A 7 18.48 1.71 -11.68
CA VAL A 7 17.80 1.37 -10.41
C VAL A 7 16.76 2.42 -10.04
N ALA A 8 17.05 3.71 -10.29
CA ALA A 8 16.13 4.82 -10.00
C ALA A 8 14.97 4.92 -11.00
N ASP A 9 15.00 4.18 -12.09
CA ASP A 9 13.99 4.22 -13.14
C ASP A 9 12.73 3.40 -12.79
N THR A 10 11.70 3.46 -13.64
CA THR A 10 10.45 2.73 -13.44
C THR A 10 10.63 1.23 -13.72
N PRO A 11 9.84 0.34 -13.09
CA PRO A 11 9.81 -1.09 -13.42
C PRO A 11 9.63 -1.39 -14.92
N ARG A 12 8.80 -0.60 -15.62
CA ARG A 12 8.61 -0.71 -17.08
C ARG A 12 9.88 -0.37 -17.87
N ALA A 13 10.58 0.69 -17.47
CA ALA A 13 11.85 1.08 -18.11
C ALA A 13 12.95 0.04 -17.86
N GLN A 14 13.03 -0.49 -16.63
CA GLN A 14 13.91 -1.59 -16.28
C GLN A 14 13.63 -2.84 -17.13
N ALA A 15 12.35 -3.25 -17.24
CA ALA A 15 11.93 -4.37 -18.06
C ALA A 15 12.27 -4.15 -19.57
N ALA A 16 12.09 -2.92 -20.08
CA ALA A 16 12.44 -2.58 -21.46
C ALA A 16 13.96 -2.67 -21.71
N ALA A 17 14.79 -2.19 -20.76
CA ALA A 17 16.26 -2.28 -20.86
C ALA A 17 16.74 -3.75 -20.82
N LEU A 18 16.16 -4.57 -19.95
CA LEU A 18 16.43 -6.01 -19.86
C LEU A 18 16.03 -6.73 -21.16
N ARG A 19 14.87 -6.42 -21.72
CA ARG A 19 14.37 -7.00 -22.99
C ARG A 19 15.27 -6.62 -24.18
N ALA A 20 15.77 -5.39 -24.21
CA ALA A 20 16.67 -4.91 -25.24
C ALA A 20 18.11 -5.48 -25.09
N GLY A 21 18.41 -6.22 -24.01
CA GLY A 21 19.77 -6.70 -23.72
C GLY A 21 20.77 -5.60 -23.34
N ASN A 22 20.28 -4.42 -22.95
CA ASN A 22 21.12 -3.27 -22.54
C ASN A 22 21.76 -3.49 -21.16
N VAL A 23 21.19 -4.38 -20.36
CA VAL A 23 21.63 -4.80 -19.03
C VAL A 23 21.13 -6.24 -18.79
N THR A 24 21.86 -7.02 -18.01
CA THR A 24 21.39 -8.34 -17.51
C THR A 24 20.64 -8.17 -16.20
N ALA A 25 19.77 -9.15 -15.85
CA ALA A 25 19.10 -9.15 -14.57
C ALA A 25 20.10 -9.25 -13.40
N VAL A 26 21.21 -9.98 -13.60
CA VAL A 26 22.29 -10.07 -12.60
C VAL A 26 22.95 -8.72 -12.34
N GLU A 27 23.27 -7.95 -13.38
CA GLU A 27 23.86 -6.61 -13.24
C GLU A 27 22.88 -5.64 -12.55
N LEU A 28 21.61 -5.65 -12.97
CA LEU A 28 20.59 -4.79 -12.37
C LEU A 28 20.32 -5.15 -10.91
N ALA A 29 20.23 -6.45 -10.57
CA ALA A 29 20.03 -6.90 -9.19
C ALA A 29 21.21 -6.52 -8.29
N ALA A 30 22.46 -6.67 -8.78
CA ALA A 30 23.65 -6.28 -8.03
C ALA A 30 23.68 -4.76 -7.75
N ALA A 31 23.36 -3.94 -8.75
CA ALA A 31 23.24 -2.48 -8.60
C ALA A 31 22.12 -2.12 -7.63
N THR A 32 20.94 -2.78 -7.72
CA THR A 32 19.82 -2.57 -6.83
C THR A 32 20.17 -2.89 -5.37
N VAL A 33 20.87 -4.00 -5.11
CA VAL A 33 21.34 -4.36 -3.76
C VAL A 33 22.30 -3.31 -3.21
N ALA A 34 23.20 -2.77 -4.02
CA ALA A 34 24.13 -1.71 -3.59
C ALA A 34 23.36 -0.44 -3.19
N VAL A 35 22.44 0.05 -4.04
CA VAL A 35 21.60 1.23 -3.75
C VAL A 35 20.68 0.97 -2.55
N ALA A 36 20.12 -0.24 -2.42
CA ALA A 36 19.29 -0.60 -1.28
C ALA A 36 20.04 -0.46 0.06
N ARG A 37 21.31 -0.84 0.12
CA ARG A 37 22.15 -0.67 1.32
C ARG A 37 22.40 0.80 1.66
N GLU A 38 22.62 1.64 0.66
CA GLU A 38 22.80 3.08 0.85
C GLU A 38 21.51 3.76 1.35
N VAL A 39 20.37 3.40 0.77
CA VAL A 39 19.05 3.90 1.18
C VAL A 39 18.71 3.42 2.58
N ASP A 40 18.97 2.14 2.89
CA ASP A 40 18.69 1.55 4.19
C ASP A 40 19.50 2.20 5.31
N ALA A 41 20.77 2.52 5.08
CA ALA A 41 21.62 3.23 6.04
C ALA A 41 21.04 4.59 6.47
N ARG A 42 20.23 5.24 5.60
CA ARG A 42 19.59 6.53 5.88
C ARG A 42 18.18 6.39 6.42
N LEU A 43 17.41 5.44 5.88
CA LEU A 43 15.97 5.38 6.07
C LEU A 43 15.50 4.22 6.95
N ASN A 44 16.33 3.20 7.17
CA ASN A 44 15.96 1.96 7.85
C ASN A 44 14.70 1.34 7.22
N ALA A 45 14.74 1.16 5.89
CA ALA A 45 13.62 0.71 5.08
C ALA A 45 13.54 -0.82 4.98
N PHE A 46 14.67 -1.52 5.19
CA PHE A 46 14.76 -2.97 5.02
C PHE A 46 14.89 -3.69 6.35
N ALA A 47 14.15 -4.78 6.49
CA ALA A 47 14.32 -5.78 7.55
C ALA A 47 15.48 -6.73 7.22
N GLU A 48 15.69 -6.97 5.92
CA GLU A 48 16.72 -7.83 5.36
C GLU A 48 17.01 -7.42 3.91
N ILE A 49 18.27 -7.40 3.50
CA ILE A 49 18.71 -7.31 2.10
C ILE A 49 19.37 -8.62 1.74
N ASP A 50 18.74 -9.39 0.83
CA ASP A 50 19.18 -10.73 0.42
C ASP A 50 19.94 -10.67 -0.93
N ALA A 51 21.22 -10.38 -0.86
CA ALA A 51 22.07 -10.28 -2.05
C ALA A 51 22.26 -11.63 -2.76
N ASP A 52 22.34 -12.73 -2.01
CA ASP A 52 22.57 -14.07 -2.59
C ASP A 52 21.29 -14.60 -3.25
N GLY A 53 20.14 -14.49 -2.60
CA GLY A 53 18.86 -14.85 -3.18
C GLY A 53 18.53 -14.00 -4.43
N ALA A 54 18.80 -12.68 -4.37
CA ALA A 54 18.65 -11.81 -5.52
C ALA A 54 19.51 -12.24 -6.71
N ARG A 55 20.78 -12.59 -6.47
CA ARG A 55 21.67 -13.09 -7.52
C ARG A 55 21.17 -14.39 -8.15
N VAL A 56 20.70 -15.34 -7.34
CA VAL A 56 20.14 -16.61 -7.84
C VAL A 56 18.88 -16.38 -8.66
N ALA A 57 17.95 -15.55 -8.18
CA ALA A 57 16.72 -15.21 -8.90
C ALA A 57 17.02 -14.47 -10.22
N ALA A 58 18.01 -13.57 -10.22
CA ALA A 58 18.43 -12.83 -11.42
C ALA A 58 19.07 -13.76 -12.47
N GLN A 59 19.91 -14.71 -12.04
CA GLN A 59 20.47 -15.73 -12.94
C GLN A 59 19.37 -16.59 -13.59
N GLU A 60 18.33 -16.93 -12.84
CA GLU A 60 17.18 -17.64 -13.37
C GLU A 60 16.43 -16.79 -14.40
N ALA A 61 16.19 -15.50 -14.11
CA ALA A 61 15.54 -14.57 -15.04
C ALA A 61 16.34 -14.43 -16.35
N ASP A 62 17.66 -14.30 -16.27
CA ASP A 62 18.52 -14.24 -17.46
C ASP A 62 18.47 -15.55 -18.28
N ARG A 63 18.44 -16.73 -17.61
CA ARG A 63 18.27 -18.01 -18.31
C ARG A 63 16.91 -18.13 -19.03
N ARG A 64 15.83 -17.73 -18.36
CA ARG A 64 14.47 -17.71 -18.93
C ARG A 64 14.40 -16.80 -20.17
N ARG A 65 15.01 -15.61 -20.08
CA ARG A 65 15.10 -14.68 -21.20
C ARG A 65 15.92 -15.25 -22.36
N ALA A 66 17.07 -15.87 -22.08
CA ALA A 66 17.89 -16.53 -23.12
C ALA A 66 17.14 -17.71 -23.77
N ALA A 67 16.21 -18.34 -23.09
CA ALA A 67 15.32 -19.38 -23.65
C ALA A 67 14.14 -18.80 -24.44
N GLY A 68 14.03 -17.47 -24.61
CA GLY A 68 13.01 -16.80 -25.39
C GLY A 68 11.74 -16.41 -24.61
N GLU A 69 11.75 -16.50 -23.28
CA GLU A 69 10.62 -16.02 -22.48
C GLU A 69 10.61 -14.49 -22.41
N ASP A 70 9.44 -13.90 -22.64
CA ASP A 70 9.22 -12.44 -22.59
C ASP A 70 8.06 -12.09 -21.65
N GLY A 71 8.37 -12.01 -20.34
CA GLY A 71 7.43 -11.55 -19.31
C GLY A 71 7.50 -10.04 -19.09
N PRO A 72 6.36 -9.38 -18.77
CA PRO A 72 6.31 -7.91 -18.64
C PRO A 72 7.26 -7.35 -17.56
N LEU A 73 7.56 -8.13 -16.52
CA LEU A 73 8.44 -7.76 -15.40
C LEU A 73 9.56 -8.79 -15.17
N LEU A 74 9.85 -9.66 -16.15
CA LEU A 74 10.91 -10.66 -16.04
C LEU A 74 12.28 -10.00 -15.80
N GLY A 75 12.93 -10.35 -14.69
CA GLY A 75 14.22 -9.82 -14.26
C GLY A 75 14.18 -8.50 -13.49
N VAL A 76 13.01 -7.90 -13.30
CA VAL A 76 12.87 -6.63 -12.57
C VAL A 76 13.03 -6.85 -11.06
N PRO A 77 13.90 -6.07 -10.37
CA PRO A 77 14.05 -6.13 -8.93
C PRO A 77 12.81 -5.65 -8.18
N ILE A 78 12.46 -6.33 -7.09
CA ILE A 78 11.33 -6.00 -6.20
C ILE A 78 11.74 -6.19 -4.74
N ALA A 79 11.21 -5.33 -3.83
CA ALA A 79 11.29 -5.57 -2.40
C ALA A 79 9.97 -6.17 -1.87
N LEU A 80 10.06 -7.13 -0.95
CA LEU A 80 8.91 -7.78 -0.34
C LEU A 80 8.63 -7.16 1.03
N LYS A 81 7.40 -6.80 1.32
CA LYS A 81 7.01 -6.44 2.69
C LYS A 81 7.17 -7.66 3.61
N ASP A 82 7.65 -7.46 4.83
CA ASP A 82 7.91 -8.54 5.79
C ASP A 82 6.62 -9.08 6.47
N ASP A 83 5.53 -9.14 5.70
CA ASP A 83 4.26 -9.80 6.02
C ASP A 83 3.86 -10.88 5.01
N LEU A 84 4.71 -11.16 4.01
CA LEU A 84 4.55 -12.24 3.05
C LEU A 84 5.53 -13.36 3.34
N ASP A 85 5.06 -14.59 3.48
CA ASP A 85 5.92 -15.75 3.64
C ASP A 85 6.73 -16.00 2.38
N ALA A 86 8.06 -16.14 2.56
CA ALA A 86 8.97 -16.62 1.55
C ALA A 86 9.73 -17.83 2.12
N ALA A 87 9.73 -18.94 1.41
CA ALA A 87 10.29 -20.20 1.88
C ALA A 87 11.74 -20.03 2.34
N GLY A 88 12.04 -20.51 3.55
CA GLY A 88 13.36 -20.42 4.16
C GLY A 88 13.64 -19.13 4.92
N HIS A 89 12.80 -18.09 4.82
CA HIS A 89 12.95 -16.82 5.53
C HIS A 89 11.96 -16.70 6.70
N VAL A 90 12.38 -15.98 7.75
CA VAL A 90 11.48 -15.63 8.86
C VAL A 90 10.61 -14.44 8.42
N THR A 91 9.32 -14.65 8.31
CA THR A 91 8.36 -13.56 8.13
C THR A 91 7.98 -13.00 9.48
N SER A 92 8.63 -11.88 9.86
CA SER A 92 8.54 -11.43 11.24
C SER A 92 7.27 -10.67 11.60
N TRP A 93 6.55 -10.11 10.62
CA TRP A 93 5.43 -9.20 10.88
C TRP A 93 5.79 -8.04 11.81
N GLY A 94 7.05 -7.58 11.75
CA GLY A 94 7.56 -6.50 12.60
C GLY A 94 7.68 -6.85 14.09
N THR A 95 7.45 -8.11 14.47
CA THR A 95 7.50 -8.56 15.87
C THR A 95 8.74 -9.38 16.19
N ARG A 96 9.19 -9.30 17.44
CA ARG A 96 10.21 -10.21 18.02
C ARG A 96 9.63 -11.58 18.39
N ALA A 97 8.32 -11.73 18.31
CA ALA A 97 7.58 -12.92 18.71
C ALA A 97 7.57 -14.03 17.62
N ARG A 98 7.99 -13.73 16.37
CA ARG A 98 8.12 -14.71 15.28
C ARG A 98 9.57 -14.97 14.95
N ARG A 99 9.94 -16.26 14.87
CA ARG A 99 11.33 -16.73 14.66
C ARG A 99 11.42 -17.94 13.75
N THR A 100 10.33 -18.62 13.49
CA THR A 100 10.29 -19.82 12.66
C THR A 100 10.27 -19.43 11.18
N PRO A 101 11.21 -19.92 10.36
CA PRO A 101 11.18 -19.70 8.93
C PRO A 101 9.95 -20.31 8.27
N ALA A 102 9.41 -19.63 7.26
CA ALA A 102 8.30 -20.12 6.48
C ALA A 102 8.69 -21.39 5.70
N SER A 103 7.83 -22.41 5.70
CA SER A 103 8.06 -23.67 4.98
C SER A 103 7.70 -23.59 3.49
N ALA A 104 6.93 -22.58 3.09
CA ALA A 104 6.47 -22.36 1.72
C ALA A 104 6.32 -20.87 1.42
N ASP A 105 6.33 -20.53 0.13
CA ASP A 105 6.01 -19.20 -0.35
C ASP A 105 4.51 -18.90 -0.19
N ASP A 106 4.19 -17.66 0.19
CA ASP A 106 2.84 -17.11 0.03
C ASP A 106 2.44 -17.11 -1.46
N ARG A 107 1.13 -17.14 -1.72
CA ARG A 107 0.60 -17.15 -3.09
C ARG A 107 1.05 -15.92 -3.91
N VAL A 108 1.23 -14.76 -3.28
CA VAL A 108 1.77 -13.57 -3.94
C VAL A 108 3.23 -13.80 -4.32
N VAL A 109 4.05 -14.29 -3.39
CA VAL A 109 5.47 -14.59 -3.64
C VAL A 109 5.62 -15.64 -4.74
N THR A 110 4.78 -16.69 -4.72
CA THR A 110 4.71 -17.70 -5.79
C THR A 110 4.44 -17.06 -7.16
N ARG A 111 3.45 -16.16 -7.26
CA ARG A 111 3.12 -15.46 -8.53
C ARG A 111 4.24 -14.51 -8.97
N LEU A 112 4.90 -13.81 -8.03
CA LEU A 112 6.05 -12.93 -8.34
C LEU A 112 7.23 -13.72 -8.90
N ARG A 113 7.57 -14.85 -8.28
CA ARG A 113 8.64 -15.75 -8.79
C ARG A 113 8.27 -16.35 -10.14
N ALA A 114 7.03 -16.77 -10.33
CA ALA A 114 6.53 -17.26 -11.62
C ALA A 114 6.64 -16.17 -12.70
N GLY A 115 6.34 -14.90 -12.37
CA GLY A 115 6.55 -13.74 -13.26
C GLY A 115 8.00 -13.36 -13.48
N GLY A 116 8.93 -13.99 -12.78
CA GLY A 116 10.37 -13.78 -12.92
C GLY A 116 10.90 -12.50 -12.30
N LEU A 117 10.17 -11.88 -11.35
CA LEU A 117 10.69 -10.77 -10.57
C LEU A 117 11.82 -11.26 -9.65
N VAL A 118 12.73 -10.35 -9.32
CA VAL A 118 13.92 -10.62 -8.51
C VAL A 118 13.77 -10.00 -7.13
N PRO A 119 13.36 -10.76 -6.09
CA PRO A 119 13.31 -10.23 -4.72
C PRO A 119 14.72 -9.86 -4.25
N VAL A 120 14.91 -8.60 -3.81
CA VAL A 120 16.21 -8.10 -3.33
C VAL A 120 16.28 -7.98 -1.82
N GLY A 121 15.17 -8.17 -1.13
CA GLY A 121 15.09 -8.09 0.32
C GLY A 121 13.68 -7.92 0.82
N ARG A 122 13.57 -7.73 2.14
CA ARG A 122 12.31 -7.60 2.88
C ARG A 122 12.25 -6.22 3.52
N THR A 123 11.10 -5.55 3.47
CA THR A 123 10.94 -4.19 3.99
C THR A 123 10.30 -4.18 5.37
N THR A 124 10.66 -3.18 6.17
CA THR A 124 10.17 -2.99 7.54
C THR A 124 8.67 -2.65 7.59
N LEU A 125 8.06 -2.99 8.73
CA LEU A 125 6.68 -2.66 9.09
C LEU A 125 6.54 -2.56 10.61
N PRO A 126 5.48 -1.92 11.15
CA PRO A 126 5.19 -1.95 12.57
C PRO A 126 4.69 -3.33 13.00
N GLU A 127 4.77 -3.62 14.30
CA GLU A 127 4.38 -4.91 14.84
C GLU A 127 2.96 -5.32 14.45
N LEU A 128 2.82 -6.56 13.94
CA LEU A 128 1.60 -7.17 13.40
C LEU A 128 0.87 -6.30 12.37
N ALA A 129 1.59 -5.43 11.66
CA ALA A 129 1.04 -4.49 10.67
C ALA A 129 -0.07 -3.57 11.23
N LEU A 130 -0.12 -3.37 12.56
CA LEU A 130 -1.24 -2.74 13.27
C LEU A 130 -1.32 -1.21 13.08
N TYR A 131 -0.19 -0.54 12.88
CA TYR A 131 -0.13 0.92 12.96
C TYR A 131 0.07 1.59 11.60
N GLY A 132 -0.49 2.81 11.44
CA GLY A 132 -0.31 3.68 10.28
C GLY A 132 1.02 4.46 10.30
N PHE A 133 2.02 4.00 11.06
CA PHE A 133 3.39 4.50 11.14
C PHE A 133 4.34 3.32 11.32
N THR A 134 5.61 3.45 10.93
CA THR A 134 6.55 2.31 10.90
C THR A 134 7.65 2.50 11.93
N GLU A 135 7.31 2.15 13.16
CA GLU A 135 8.16 2.16 14.34
C GLU A 135 7.89 0.89 15.13
N SER A 136 8.90 0.05 15.34
CA SER A 136 8.77 -1.21 16.07
C SER A 136 9.98 -1.48 16.96
N ALA A 137 9.78 -2.26 18.02
CA ALA A 137 10.87 -2.70 18.87
C ALA A 137 11.85 -3.64 18.14
N ARG A 138 11.40 -4.30 17.06
CA ARG A 138 12.22 -5.19 16.27
C ARG A 138 13.18 -4.46 15.35
N PHE A 139 12.66 -3.49 14.58
CA PHE A 139 13.41 -2.84 13.50
C PHE A 139 13.81 -1.39 13.81
N GLY A 140 13.29 -0.81 14.92
CA GLY A 140 13.47 0.60 15.20
C GLY A 140 12.53 1.46 14.35
N VAL A 141 13.03 2.62 13.92
CA VAL A 141 12.26 3.67 13.25
C VAL A 141 12.61 3.70 11.76
N THR A 142 11.62 3.52 10.90
CA THR A 142 11.76 3.80 9.47
C THR A 142 11.45 5.28 9.18
N ARG A 143 12.23 5.89 8.29
CA ARG A 143 12.22 7.33 8.02
C ARG A 143 11.63 7.64 6.66
N ASN A 144 10.95 8.78 6.57
CA ASN A 144 10.40 9.28 5.31
C ASN A 144 11.52 9.90 4.45
N PRO A 145 11.66 9.52 3.16
CA PRO A 145 12.66 10.12 2.27
C PRO A 145 12.51 11.63 2.06
N ALA A 146 11.27 12.16 2.10
CA ALA A 146 11.01 13.59 1.94
C ALA A 146 11.47 14.42 3.16
N ASP A 147 11.38 13.83 4.36
CA ASP A 147 11.87 14.43 5.61
C ASP A 147 12.18 13.31 6.62
N VAL A 148 13.45 13.07 6.91
CA VAL A 148 13.91 11.98 7.79
C VAL A 148 13.46 12.12 9.25
N THR A 149 12.86 13.25 9.64
CA THR A 149 12.25 13.47 10.95
C THR A 149 10.78 13.03 11.00
N ARG A 150 10.22 12.61 9.86
CA ARG A 150 8.83 12.22 9.69
C ARG A 150 8.69 10.72 9.45
N THR A 151 7.51 10.19 9.79
CA THR A 151 7.14 8.81 9.47
C THR A 151 6.90 8.65 7.96
N PRO A 152 7.29 7.52 7.35
CA PRO A 152 6.87 7.17 5.98
C PRO A 152 5.41 6.68 5.92
N GLY A 153 4.66 6.78 7.03
CA GLY A 153 3.38 6.11 7.16
C GLY A 153 3.52 4.64 7.52
N GLY A 154 2.43 3.89 7.39
CA GLY A 154 2.37 2.46 7.72
C GLY A 154 1.05 1.79 7.30
N SER A 155 1.00 0.49 7.39
CA SER A 155 2.03 -0.42 7.87
C SER A 155 3.11 -0.75 6.82
N SER A 156 2.94 -0.44 5.51
CA SER A 156 3.93 -0.68 4.46
C SER A 156 4.92 0.49 4.34
N GLY A 157 5.39 1.06 5.47
CA GLY A 157 6.26 2.23 5.47
C GLY A 157 7.67 1.92 4.99
N GLY A 158 8.22 0.75 5.28
CA GLY A 158 9.50 0.31 4.73
C GLY A 158 9.45 0.18 3.21
N SER A 159 8.35 -0.37 2.67
CA SER A 159 8.12 -0.45 1.21
C SER A 159 8.05 0.94 0.58
N ALA A 160 7.32 1.87 1.22
CA ALA A 160 7.25 3.25 0.74
C ALA A 160 8.61 3.97 0.79
N ALA A 161 9.34 3.80 1.89
CA ALA A 161 10.67 4.39 2.05
C ALA A 161 11.67 3.82 1.03
N ALA A 162 11.60 2.51 0.74
CA ALA A 162 12.45 1.88 -0.27
C ALA A 162 12.17 2.41 -1.69
N VAL A 163 10.89 2.52 -2.07
CA VAL A 163 10.50 3.01 -3.42
C VAL A 163 10.76 4.51 -3.56
N ALA A 164 10.30 5.34 -2.62
CA ALA A 164 10.48 6.79 -2.68
C ALA A 164 11.94 7.21 -2.46
N GLY A 165 12.72 6.41 -1.71
CA GLY A 165 14.15 6.58 -1.53
C GLY A 165 14.99 6.14 -2.72
N GLY A 166 14.39 5.53 -3.75
CA GLY A 166 15.07 5.09 -4.96
C GLY A 166 15.81 3.75 -4.87
N ALA A 167 15.59 2.95 -3.81
CA ALA A 167 16.20 1.65 -3.66
C ALA A 167 15.64 0.62 -4.65
N VAL A 168 14.35 0.69 -4.94
CA VAL A 168 13.66 -0.18 -5.91
C VAL A 168 12.58 0.60 -6.65
N GLY A 169 12.19 0.15 -7.83
CA GLY A 169 11.08 0.73 -8.58
C GLY A 169 9.71 0.31 -8.03
N ILE A 170 9.64 -0.83 -7.35
CA ILE A 170 8.40 -1.46 -6.87
C ILE A 170 8.66 -2.26 -5.59
N ALA A 171 7.72 -2.17 -4.66
CA ALA A 171 7.71 -2.99 -3.45
C ALA A 171 6.30 -3.51 -3.14
N THR A 172 6.19 -4.73 -2.63
CA THR A 172 4.90 -5.28 -2.20
C THR A 172 4.37 -4.51 -1.00
N ALA A 173 3.07 -4.46 -0.87
CA ALA A 173 2.38 -3.82 0.23
C ALA A 173 1.02 -4.49 0.49
N SER A 174 0.53 -4.42 1.71
CA SER A 174 -0.80 -4.89 2.09
C SER A 174 -1.64 -3.75 2.67
N ASP A 175 -2.97 -3.84 2.57
CA ASP A 175 -3.88 -2.80 3.04
C ASP A 175 -5.09 -3.39 3.77
N GLY A 176 -5.05 -3.37 5.11
CA GLY A 176 -6.13 -3.80 5.99
C GLY A 176 -6.97 -2.63 6.54
N ALA A 177 -6.36 -1.42 6.58
CA ALA A 177 -6.99 -0.19 7.07
C ALA A 177 -6.44 1.08 6.40
N GLY A 178 -5.72 0.93 5.29
CA GLY A 178 -5.02 2.00 4.59
C GLY A 178 -3.52 1.76 4.42
N SER A 179 -3.02 0.57 4.71
CA SER A 179 -1.57 0.30 4.78
C SER A 179 -0.83 0.26 3.42
N ILE A 180 -1.51 0.39 2.28
CA ILE A 180 -0.94 0.82 0.99
C ILE A 180 -1.07 2.34 0.86
N ARG A 181 -2.26 2.86 1.11
CA ARG A 181 -2.68 4.23 0.82
C ARG A 181 -2.06 5.26 1.75
N ILE A 182 -1.94 4.94 3.04
CA ILE A 182 -1.29 5.81 4.04
C ILE A 182 0.19 6.04 3.69
N PRO A 183 1.04 5.01 3.50
CA PRO A 183 2.43 5.25 3.15
C PRO A 183 2.60 5.85 1.74
N ALA A 184 1.72 5.54 0.79
CA ALA A 184 1.70 6.23 -0.50
C ALA A 184 1.51 7.73 -0.33
N SER A 185 0.53 8.16 0.50
CA SER A 185 0.27 9.58 0.76
C SER A 185 1.43 10.28 1.49
N CYS A 186 2.07 9.59 2.43
CA CYS A 186 3.20 10.15 3.20
C CYS A 186 4.48 10.31 2.36
N CYS A 187 4.68 9.46 1.35
CA CYS A 187 5.93 9.39 0.58
C CYS A 187 5.78 9.86 -0.88
N GLY A 188 4.62 10.38 -1.29
CA GLY A 188 4.39 10.88 -2.65
C GLY A 188 4.41 9.78 -3.72
N LEU A 189 3.83 8.63 -3.41
CA LEU A 189 3.77 7.45 -4.27
C LEU A 189 2.35 7.17 -4.76
N VAL A 190 2.27 6.33 -5.77
CA VAL A 190 1.03 5.67 -6.18
C VAL A 190 0.78 4.46 -5.28
N GLY A 191 -0.41 4.40 -4.70
CA GLY A 191 -0.85 3.28 -3.87
C GLY A 191 -2.24 2.82 -4.25
N ILE A 192 -2.37 1.69 -4.93
CA ILE A 192 -3.65 1.11 -5.35
C ILE A 192 -4.01 -0.05 -4.43
N LYS A 193 -5.10 0.13 -3.69
CA LYS A 193 -5.77 -0.93 -2.96
C LYS A 193 -6.81 -1.58 -3.89
N PRO A 194 -6.60 -2.80 -4.38
CA PRO A 194 -7.57 -3.47 -5.25
C PRO A 194 -8.87 -3.78 -4.50
N GLY A 195 -9.90 -4.13 -5.24
CA GLY A 195 -11.15 -4.64 -4.71
C GLY A 195 -10.95 -5.90 -3.87
N ALA A 196 -11.78 -6.12 -2.86
CA ALA A 196 -11.69 -7.31 -2.01
C ALA A 196 -11.83 -8.59 -2.85
N GLY A 197 -10.94 -9.56 -2.62
CA GLY A 197 -10.91 -10.86 -3.32
C GLY A 197 -10.25 -10.83 -4.71
N ARG A 198 -9.73 -9.68 -5.17
CA ARG A 198 -9.01 -9.58 -6.45
C ARG A 198 -7.57 -10.09 -6.37
N THR A 199 -6.92 -9.96 -5.24
CA THR A 199 -5.57 -10.46 -5.00
C THR A 199 -5.58 -11.53 -3.91
N PRO A 200 -4.59 -12.46 -3.89
CA PRO A 200 -4.42 -13.39 -2.76
C PRO A 200 -4.32 -12.63 -1.45
N GLY A 201 -4.79 -13.22 -0.36
CA GLY A 201 -4.81 -12.60 0.95
C GLY A 201 -6.16 -12.80 1.64
N GLY A 202 -6.64 -11.80 2.36
CA GLY A 202 -7.91 -11.88 3.10
C GLY A 202 -7.71 -11.96 4.61
N GLY A 203 -6.49 -11.73 5.09
CA GLY A 203 -6.20 -11.58 6.52
C GLY A 203 -7.09 -10.51 7.18
N TRP A 204 -7.11 -10.51 8.51
CA TRP A 204 -7.96 -9.61 9.30
C TRP A 204 -9.44 -9.71 8.93
N ASN A 205 -9.95 -10.95 8.89
CA ASN A 205 -11.35 -11.22 8.55
C ASN A 205 -11.80 -10.66 7.18
N GLY A 206 -10.91 -10.72 6.19
CA GLY A 206 -11.17 -10.24 4.83
C GLY A 206 -11.09 -8.72 4.68
N LEU A 207 -10.46 -8.00 5.62
CA LEU A 207 -10.17 -6.57 5.48
C LEU A 207 -8.92 -6.33 4.63
N SER A 208 -7.91 -7.22 4.75
CA SER A 208 -6.62 -7.05 4.11
C SER A 208 -6.63 -7.52 2.65
N VAL A 209 -6.04 -6.72 1.78
CA VAL A 209 -5.73 -7.05 0.39
C VAL A 209 -4.25 -6.83 0.12
N GLN A 210 -3.70 -7.54 -0.87
CA GLN A 210 -2.32 -7.38 -1.31
C GLN A 210 -2.24 -6.46 -2.53
N GLY A 211 -1.21 -5.65 -2.60
CA GLY A 211 -0.88 -4.76 -3.68
C GLY A 211 0.58 -4.35 -3.65
N CYS A 212 0.89 -3.19 -4.20
CA CYS A 212 2.26 -2.66 -4.21
C CYS A 212 2.28 -1.14 -4.01
N LEU A 213 3.49 -0.62 -3.91
CA LEU A 213 3.83 0.80 -3.98
C LEU A 213 4.78 1.02 -5.16
N THR A 214 4.49 2.03 -5.96
CA THR A 214 5.28 2.42 -7.14
C THR A 214 5.26 3.94 -7.30
N ARG A 215 6.03 4.44 -8.25
CA ARG A 215 5.99 5.87 -8.62
C ARG A 215 5.00 6.18 -9.74
N ARG A 216 4.50 5.14 -10.45
CA ARG A 216 3.61 5.27 -11.62
C ARG A 216 2.41 4.33 -11.53
N VAL A 217 1.28 4.78 -12.02
CA VAL A 217 0.04 4.00 -12.09
C VAL A 217 0.22 2.75 -12.94
N ALA A 218 0.86 2.88 -14.09
CA ALA A 218 1.07 1.77 -15.01
C ALA A 218 1.94 0.64 -14.43
N ASP A 219 2.92 0.97 -13.56
CA ASP A 219 3.73 -0.04 -12.87
C ASP A 219 2.93 -0.79 -11.80
N SER A 220 2.06 -0.08 -11.06
CA SER A 220 1.12 -0.71 -10.13
C SER A 220 0.14 -1.63 -10.85
N ALA A 221 -0.34 -1.22 -12.03
CA ALA A 221 -1.26 -2.00 -12.85
C ALA A 221 -0.61 -3.30 -13.33
N LEU A 222 0.62 -3.26 -13.85
CA LEU A 222 1.38 -4.45 -14.24
C LEU A 222 1.60 -5.43 -13.08
N TYR A 223 1.92 -4.92 -11.89
CA TYR A 223 2.03 -5.76 -10.71
C TYR A 223 0.70 -6.43 -10.36
N LEU A 224 -0.38 -5.66 -10.37
CA LEU A 224 -1.71 -6.18 -10.03
C LEU A 224 -2.18 -7.25 -11.04
N ASP A 225 -1.92 -7.07 -12.34
CA ASP A 225 -2.20 -8.08 -13.37
C ASP A 225 -1.44 -9.38 -13.13
N LEU A 226 -0.20 -9.27 -12.60
CA LEU A 226 0.61 -10.44 -12.29
C LEU A 226 0.10 -11.22 -11.05
N VAL A 227 -0.28 -10.49 -9.99
CA VAL A 227 -0.60 -11.12 -8.70
C VAL A 227 -2.10 -11.29 -8.46
N GLY A 228 -2.96 -10.63 -9.22
CA GLY A 228 -4.41 -10.60 -9.05
C GLY A 228 -5.18 -11.40 -10.09
N ASP A 229 -6.49 -11.45 -9.88
CA ASP A 229 -7.45 -12.07 -10.78
C ASP A 229 -8.48 -11.01 -11.19
N PHE A 230 -8.21 -10.29 -12.29
CA PHE A 230 -9.04 -9.20 -12.82
C PHE A 230 -9.75 -9.62 -14.10
N PRO A 231 -10.97 -9.10 -14.39
CA PRO A 231 -11.72 -9.45 -15.60
C PRO A 231 -11.05 -8.97 -16.90
N ALA A 232 -10.24 -7.92 -16.82
CA ALA A 232 -9.48 -7.35 -17.93
C ALA A 232 -8.13 -6.84 -17.40
N PRO A 233 -7.10 -6.76 -18.27
CA PRO A 233 -5.79 -6.26 -17.89
C PRO A 233 -5.85 -4.81 -17.38
N LEU A 234 -5.34 -4.58 -16.19
CA LEU A 234 -5.28 -3.23 -15.57
C LEU A 234 -4.19 -2.37 -16.24
N ALA A 235 -3.13 -3.00 -16.74
CA ALA A 235 -2.07 -2.30 -17.47
C ALA A 235 -2.61 -1.62 -18.74
N GLU A 236 -3.54 -2.25 -19.45
CA GLU A 236 -4.23 -1.65 -20.59
C GLU A 236 -5.14 -0.50 -20.14
N ALA A 237 -5.88 -0.69 -19.06
CA ALA A 237 -6.75 0.34 -18.51
C ALA A 237 -5.97 1.59 -18.07
N ALA A 238 -4.75 1.44 -17.54
CA ALA A 238 -3.89 2.55 -17.13
C ALA A 238 -3.53 3.52 -18.27
N GLU A 239 -3.47 3.03 -19.50
CA GLU A 239 -3.11 3.82 -20.70
C GLU A 239 -4.33 4.45 -21.41
N GLN A 240 -5.54 4.13 -20.96
CA GLN A 240 -6.78 4.60 -21.58
C GLN A 240 -7.50 5.60 -20.69
N ASP A 241 -8.03 6.67 -21.29
CA ASP A 241 -8.90 7.59 -20.57
C ASP A 241 -10.30 7.00 -20.37
N PRO A 242 -10.91 7.15 -19.20
CA PRO A 242 -12.28 6.74 -18.99
C PRO A 242 -13.24 7.70 -19.72
N PRO A 243 -14.47 7.28 -20.03
CA PRO A 243 -15.52 8.21 -20.45
C PRO A 243 -15.80 9.23 -19.32
N PRO A 244 -16.49 10.35 -19.62
CA PRO A 244 -16.90 11.31 -18.60
C PRO A 244 -17.59 10.63 -17.42
N LEU A 245 -17.11 10.88 -16.19
CA LEU A 245 -17.58 10.29 -14.94
C LEU A 245 -18.21 11.35 -14.04
N ARG A 246 -19.16 10.93 -13.19
CA ARG A 246 -19.68 11.73 -12.09
C ARG A 246 -18.78 11.54 -10.87
N VAL A 247 -18.10 12.57 -10.45
CA VAL A 247 -17.14 12.55 -9.34
C VAL A 247 -17.73 13.30 -8.14
N GLY A 248 -17.90 12.61 -7.01
CA GLY A 248 -18.28 13.21 -5.76
C GLY A 248 -17.05 13.59 -4.95
N ILE A 249 -16.96 14.83 -4.45
CA ILE A 249 -15.92 15.22 -3.49
C ILE A 249 -16.49 15.26 -2.07
N ASP A 250 -15.85 14.56 -1.12
CA ASP A 250 -16.16 14.63 0.32
C ASP A 250 -14.89 14.82 1.14
N LEU A 251 -14.75 16.01 1.72
CA LEU A 251 -13.60 16.41 2.56
C LEU A 251 -13.82 16.11 4.04
N ALA A 252 -15.02 15.72 4.43
CA ALA A 252 -15.37 15.57 5.82
C ALA A 252 -14.84 14.28 6.44
N SER A 253 -14.27 14.41 7.64
CA SER A 253 -13.77 13.24 8.38
C SER A 253 -14.88 12.26 8.76
N PRO A 254 -14.74 10.97 8.44
CA PRO A 254 -15.70 9.93 8.84
C PRO A 254 -15.84 9.72 10.35
N VAL A 255 -14.81 10.06 11.13
CA VAL A 255 -14.72 9.77 12.57
C VAL A 255 -14.94 11.01 13.41
N THR A 256 -14.39 12.14 12.98
CA THR A 256 -14.40 13.39 13.74
C THR A 256 -14.74 14.56 12.82
N PRO A 257 -16.02 14.71 12.38
CA PRO A 257 -16.40 15.74 11.42
C PRO A 257 -16.08 17.18 11.84
N ALA A 258 -15.98 17.42 13.15
CA ALA A 258 -15.66 18.76 13.70
C ALA A 258 -14.15 19.08 13.69
N LEU A 259 -13.26 18.11 13.42
CA LEU A 259 -11.84 18.38 13.32
C LEU A 259 -11.51 18.84 11.89
N PRO A 260 -10.86 20.01 11.71
CA PRO A 260 -10.54 20.53 10.40
C PRO A 260 -9.52 19.65 9.69
N LEU A 261 -9.62 19.60 8.38
CA LEU A 261 -8.58 19.10 7.49
C LEU A 261 -7.41 20.10 7.49
N ASP A 262 -6.22 19.65 7.21
CA ASP A 262 -5.10 20.52 6.91
C ASP A 262 -5.39 21.31 5.63
N HIS A 263 -5.19 22.64 5.65
CA HIS A 263 -5.57 23.52 4.55
C HIS A 263 -4.82 23.21 3.25
N GLU A 264 -3.52 22.90 3.35
CA GLU A 264 -2.74 22.59 2.14
C GLU A 264 -3.19 21.27 1.52
N LEU A 265 -3.64 20.30 2.34
CA LEU A 265 -4.22 19.05 1.85
C LEU A 265 -5.63 19.29 1.28
N GLU A 266 -6.43 20.15 1.88
CA GLU A 266 -7.73 20.57 1.35
C GLU A 266 -7.58 21.20 -0.04
N ASP A 267 -6.64 22.15 -0.18
CA ASP A 267 -6.30 22.79 -1.45
C ASP A 267 -5.81 21.76 -2.50
N ALA A 268 -4.99 20.79 -2.11
CA ALA A 268 -4.47 19.76 -3.01
C ALA A 268 -5.58 18.82 -3.53
N VAL A 269 -6.54 18.46 -2.67
CA VAL A 269 -7.70 17.65 -3.07
C VAL A 269 -8.66 18.48 -3.92
N GLY A 270 -8.86 19.75 -3.58
CA GLY A 270 -9.65 20.72 -4.37
C GLY A 270 -9.05 20.91 -5.77
N GLY A 271 -7.75 21.13 -5.88
CA GLY A 271 -7.05 21.23 -7.17
C GLY A 271 -7.15 19.94 -7.99
N THR A 272 -7.20 18.76 -7.32
CA THR A 272 -7.48 17.50 -8.03
C THR A 272 -8.91 17.46 -8.57
N ALA A 273 -9.89 18.01 -7.86
CA ALA A 273 -11.27 18.13 -8.31
C ALA A 273 -11.38 19.08 -9.51
N GLU A 274 -10.69 20.21 -9.49
CA GLU A 274 -10.62 21.16 -10.61
C GLU A 274 -9.97 20.53 -11.86
N LEU A 275 -8.89 19.76 -11.68
CA LEU A 275 -8.25 19.04 -12.78
C LEU A 275 -9.21 18.01 -13.39
N LEU A 276 -9.93 17.25 -12.58
CA LEU A 276 -10.96 16.31 -13.06
C LEU A 276 -12.08 17.01 -13.84
N ALA A 277 -12.53 18.17 -13.37
CA ALA A 277 -13.52 18.97 -14.11
C ALA A 277 -12.94 19.48 -15.45
N GLY A 278 -11.68 19.92 -15.48
CA GLY A 278 -10.98 20.30 -16.69
C GLY A 278 -10.82 19.16 -17.72
N LEU A 279 -10.73 17.91 -17.24
CA LEU A 279 -10.71 16.70 -18.07
C LEU A 279 -12.10 16.26 -18.54
N GLY A 280 -13.16 17.01 -18.21
CA GLY A 280 -14.53 16.76 -18.69
C GLY A 280 -15.38 15.86 -17.79
N HIS A 281 -14.95 15.60 -16.55
CA HIS A 281 -15.77 14.88 -15.57
C HIS A 281 -16.77 15.84 -14.88
N ASP A 282 -17.94 15.31 -14.47
CA ASP A 282 -18.95 16.06 -13.68
C ASP A 282 -18.60 15.99 -12.18
N VAL A 283 -18.00 17.05 -11.65
CA VAL A 283 -17.52 17.11 -10.27
C VAL A 283 -18.50 17.87 -9.39
N ARG A 284 -18.91 17.29 -8.27
CA ARG A 284 -19.82 17.92 -7.30
C ARG A 284 -19.52 17.53 -5.86
N GLU A 285 -19.86 18.39 -4.93
CA GLU A 285 -19.81 18.07 -3.52
C GLU A 285 -20.86 17.02 -3.15
N VAL A 286 -20.44 16.04 -2.33
CA VAL A 286 -21.31 15.02 -1.76
C VAL A 286 -20.99 14.83 -0.28
N ARG A 287 -21.88 14.16 0.44
CA ARG A 287 -21.65 13.79 1.82
C ARG A 287 -21.86 12.29 1.99
N VAL A 288 -20.79 11.57 2.28
CA VAL A 288 -20.87 10.12 2.52
C VAL A 288 -21.53 9.85 3.88
N PRO A 289 -22.60 9.05 3.94
CA PRO A 289 -23.30 8.74 5.18
C PRO A 289 -22.58 7.63 5.96
N TYR A 290 -21.35 7.89 6.44
CA TYR A 290 -20.57 6.89 7.17
C TYR A 290 -21.27 6.33 8.40
N GLY A 291 -22.01 7.19 9.15
CA GLY A 291 -22.78 6.79 10.33
C GLY A 291 -21.99 5.97 11.33
N LEU A 292 -22.58 4.86 11.80
CA LEU A 292 -21.93 3.90 12.70
C LEU A 292 -21.15 2.79 11.96
N ALA A 293 -20.89 2.93 10.66
CA ALA A 293 -20.17 1.93 9.87
C ALA A 293 -18.75 1.63 10.39
N SER A 294 -18.16 2.55 11.15
CA SER A 294 -16.83 2.38 11.76
C SER A 294 -16.78 1.29 12.83
N LEU A 295 -17.85 1.05 13.59
CA LEU A 295 -17.87 0.04 14.67
C LEU A 295 -17.71 -1.39 14.13
N PRO A 296 -18.42 -1.82 13.08
CA PRO A 296 -18.23 -3.13 12.47
C PRO A 296 -16.81 -3.34 11.91
N PHE A 297 -16.19 -2.30 11.36
CA PHE A 297 -14.79 -2.34 10.94
C PHE A 297 -13.87 -2.63 12.13
N VAL A 298 -14.02 -1.88 13.24
CA VAL A 298 -13.19 -2.05 14.45
C VAL A 298 -13.29 -3.47 14.99
N ALA A 299 -14.49 -4.05 15.04
CA ALA A 299 -14.69 -5.43 15.50
C ALA A 299 -13.92 -6.43 14.61
N ARG A 300 -14.02 -6.32 13.28
CA ARG A 300 -13.29 -7.18 12.34
C ARG A 300 -11.78 -7.04 12.48
N MET A 301 -11.29 -5.82 12.64
CA MET A 301 -9.86 -5.54 12.79
C MET A 301 -9.31 -6.11 14.10
N LEU A 302 -10.00 -5.89 15.24
CA LEU A 302 -9.56 -6.36 16.54
C LEU A 302 -9.51 -7.89 16.61
N ASP A 303 -10.54 -8.57 16.12
CA ASP A 303 -10.58 -10.03 16.07
C ASP A 303 -9.52 -10.59 15.11
N GLY A 304 -9.35 -9.99 13.93
CA GLY A 304 -8.30 -10.38 12.98
C GLY A 304 -6.87 -10.18 13.52
N LEU A 305 -6.65 -9.13 14.32
CA LEU A 305 -5.39 -8.94 15.03
C LEU A 305 -5.16 -10.01 16.10
N ALA A 306 -6.19 -10.38 16.84
CA ALA A 306 -6.09 -11.45 17.84
C ALA A 306 -5.72 -12.78 17.18
N GLN A 307 -6.34 -13.11 16.04
CA GLN A 307 -5.97 -14.30 15.24
C GLN A 307 -4.51 -14.24 14.77
N ALA A 308 -4.05 -13.10 14.24
CA ALA A 308 -2.65 -12.93 13.82
C ALA A 308 -1.65 -13.11 14.99
N ALA A 309 -2.06 -12.75 16.19
CA ALA A 309 -1.26 -12.95 17.40
C ALA A 309 -1.26 -14.39 17.93
N ASP A 310 -2.20 -15.23 17.48
CA ASP A 310 -2.20 -16.66 17.83
C ASP A 310 -1.18 -17.46 16.97
N ASP A 311 -0.74 -16.88 15.83
CA ASP A 311 0.22 -17.48 14.92
C ASP A 311 1.69 -17.10 15.24
N VAL A 312 1.98 -16.43 16.37
CA VAL A 312 3.35 -16.10 16.77
C VAL A 312 3.95 -17.20 17.66
N ASP A 313 5.29 -17.39 17.57
CA ASP A 313 6.00 -18.43 18.36
C ASP A 313 6.03 -18.12 19.86
N ASP A 314 6.05 -16.83 20.25
CA ASP A 314 6.25 -16.39 21.63
C ASP A 314 5.43 -15.11 21.93
N PRO A 315 4.13 -15.24 22.29
CA PRO A 315 3.24 -14.11 22.51
C PRO A 315 3.70 -13.13 23.61
N GLU A 316 4.55 -13.57 24.55
CA GLU A 316 5.06 -12.72 25.64
C GLU A 316 6.04 -11.66 25.12
N ARG A 317 6.58 -11.84 23.93
CA ARG A 317 7.49 -10.90 23.27
C ARG A 317 6.81 -9.84 22.42
N LEU A 318 5.49 -9.83 22.36
CA LEU A 318 4.75 -8.72 21.75
C LEU A 318 4.99 -7.42 22.50
N GLU A 319 5.04 -6.31 21.78
CA GLU A 319 5.09 -4.98 22.38
C GLU A 319 3.87 -4.75 23.28
N ALA A 320 4.06 -4.12 24.43
CA ALA A 320 3.00 -3.92 25.41
C ALA A 320 1.75 -3.25 24.83
N ARG A 321 1.95 -2.27 23.91
CA ARG A 321 0.86 -1.59 23.21
C ARG A 321 0.09 -2.51 22.26
N THR A 322 0.77 -3.42 21.56
CA THR A 322 0.15 -4.42 20.67
C THR A 322 -0.57 -5.48 21.46
N ALA A 323 0.06 -6.01 22.51
CA ALA A 323 -0.54 -7.01 23.42
C ALA A 323 -1.82 -6.47 24.08
N GLU A 324 -1.90 -5.17 24.39
CA GLU A 324 -3.14 -4.55 24.89
C GLU A 324 -4.27 -4.63 23.85
N VAL A 325 -4.00 -4.30 22.58
CA VAL A 325 -5.01 -4.34 21.53
C VAL A 325 -5.41 -5.78 21.20
N VAL A 326 -4.46 -6.72 21.19
CA VAL A 326 -4.73 -8.16 21.02
C VAL A 326 -5.68 -8.67 22.11
N ARG A 327 -5.45 -8.30 23.39
CA ARG A 327 -6.36 -8.69 24.48
C ARG A 327 -7.78 -8.15 24.27
N LEU A 328 -7.94 -6.93 23.78
CA LEU A 328 -9.24 -6.38 23.41
C LEU A 328 -9.89 -7.17 22.27
N GLY A 329 -9.09 -7.58 21.28
CA GLY A 329 -9.55 -8.39 20.14
C GLY A 329 -10.12 -9.73 20.57
N ARG A 330 -9.51 -10.39 21.55
CA ARG A 330 -9.99 -11.66 22.12
C ARG A 330 -11.34 -11.56 22.85
N LEU A 331 -11.79 -10.35 23.15
CA LEU A 331 -13.13 -10.11 23.76
C LEU A 331 -14.22 -9.94 22.69
N VAL A 332 -13.88 -9.84 21.41
CA VAL A 332 -14.85 -9.68 20.33
C VAL A 332 -15.55 -11.01 20.04
N PRO A 333 -16.89 -11.11 20.18
CA PRO A 333 -17.59 -12.35 19.87
C PRO A 333 -17.55 -12.65 18.36
N HIS A 334 -17.12 -13.84 17.98
CA HIS A 334 -17.07 -14.28 16.57
C HIS A 334 -18.42 -14.13 15.84
N ALA A 335 -19.54 -14.29 16.55
CA ALA A 335 -20.88 -14.16 15.98
C ALA A 335 -21.14 -12.78 15.34
N VAL A 336 -20.45 -11.69 15.78
CA VAL A 336 -20.64 -10.36 15.23
C VAL A 336 -19.84 -10.15 13.92
N ILE A 337 -18.76 -10.92 13.70
CA ILE A 337 -17.85 -10.73 12.56
C ILE A 337 -18.56 -10.96 11.23
N GLY A 338 -19.30 -12.07 11.10
CA GLY A 338 -20.04 -12.36 9.88
C GLY A 338 -21.13 -11.31 9.56
N ARG A 339 -21.80 -10.76 10.61
CA ARG A 339 -22.75 -9.67 10.45
C ARG A 339 -22.06 -8.38 10.03
N ALA A 340 -20.95 -8.04 10.68
CA ALA A 340 -20.15 -6.85 10.36
C ALA A 340 -19.69 -6.88 8.89
N ARG A 341 -19.19 -8.03 8.42
CA ARG A 341 -18.78 -8.21 7.03
C ARG A 341 -19.93 -7.98 6.06
N ARG A 342 -21.08 -8.64 6.24
CA ARG A 342 -22.25 -8.44 5.38
C ARG A 342 -22.75 -7.00 5.35
N GLN A 343 -22.72 -6.31 6.48
CA GLN A 343 -23.10 -4.89 6.55
C GLN A 343 -22.15 -4.01 5.74
N GLY A 344 -20.83 -4.22 5.85
CA GLY A 344 -19.84 -3.50 5.05
C GLY A 344 -20.03 -3.73 3.55
N GLU A 345 -20.15 -4.99 3.14
CA GLU A 345 -20.38 -5.35 1.73
C GLU A 345 -21.68 -4.75 1.18
N ALA A 346 -22.77 -4.77 1.96
CA ALA A 346 -24.05 -4.18 1.56
C ALA A 346 -23.96 -2.66 1.42
N PHE A 347 -23.24 -1.98 2.33
CA PHE A 347 -23.00 -0.53 2.23
C PHE A 347 -22.13 -0.22 1.01
N GLY A 348 -21.04 -0.96 0.78
CA GLY A 348 -20.13 -0.75 -0.35
C GLY A 348 -20.81 -0.87 -1.72
N ARG A 349 -21.75 -1.81 -1.87
CA ARG A 349 -22.47 -2.00 -3.14
C ARG A 349 -23.38 -0.82 -3.51
N ARG A 350 -23.85 -0.01 -2.56
CA ARG A 350 -24.86 1.02 -2.82
C ARG A 350 -24.39 2.45 -2.59
N VAL A 351 -23.38 2.68 -1.74
CA VAL A 351 -23.04 4.03 -1.27
C VAL A 351 -22.77 5.03 -2.39
N LEU A 352 -22.01 4.67 -3.42
CA LEU A 352 -21.73 5.58 -4.54
C LEU A 352 -22.98 5.77 -5.44
N ALA A 353 -23.75 4.71 -5.66
CA ALA A 353 -25.01 4.78 -6.40
C ALA A 353 -26.05 5.64 -5.68
N ASP A 354 -26.19 5.49 -4.35
CA ASP A 354 -27.08 6.31 -3.52
C ASP A 354 -26.68 7.81 -3.55
N LEU A 355 -25.37 8.08 -3.68
CA LEU A 355 -24.84 9.44 -3.89
C LEU A 355 -24.97 9.90 -5.35
N GLY A 356 -25.32 9.03 -6.28
CA GLY A 356 -25.40 9.30 -7.71
C GLY A 356 -24.05 9.61 -8.37
N VAL A 357 -22.96 9.03 -7.88
CA VAL A 357 -21.59 9.22 -8.39
C VAL A 357 -20.95 7.91 -8.82
N ASP A 358 -20.02 7.99 -9.75
CA ASP A 358 -19.24 6.87 -10.26
C ASP A 358 -17.91 6.70 -9.51
N VAL A 359 -17.39 7.83 -9.02
CA VAL A 359 -16.12 7.93 -8.27
C VAL A 359 -16.29 8.87 -7.10
N LEU A 360 -15.66 8.54 -5.98
CA LEU A 360 -15.55 9.44 -4.83
C LEU A 360 -14.11 9.93 -4.71
N LEU A 361 -13.91 11.23 -4.58
CA LEU A 361 -12.65 11.89 -4.28
C LEU A 361 -12.63 12.31 -2.82
N THR A 362 -11.61 11.91 -2.07
CA THR A 362 -11.43 12.26 -0.65
C THR A 362 -9.96 12.51 -0.33
N PRO A 363 -9.63 13.18 0.79
CA PRO A 363 -8.27 13.10 1.33
C PRO A 363 -7.99 11.67 1.85
N PRO A 364 -6.74 11.15 1.78
CA PRO A 364 -6.38 9.87 2.39
C PRO A 364 -6.13 9.96 3.89
N ALA A 365 -5.73 11.15 4.38
CA ALA A 365 -5.42 11.46 5.77
C ALA A 365 -5.95 12.84 6.12
N ARG A 366 -5.78 13.27 7.37
CA ARG A 366 -6.17 14.60 7.82
C ARG A 366 -5.10 15.68 7.54
N GLY A 367 -3.89 15.28 7.25
CA GLY A 367 -2.75 16.14 6.97
C GLY A 367 -1.55 15.33 6.50
N PRO A 368 -0.41 15.99 6.24
CA PRO A 368 0.81 15.34 5.78
C PRO A 368 1.41 14.41 6.86
N ALA A 369 2.53 13.75 6.53
CA ALA A 369 3.24 12.83 7.41
C ALA A 369 3.58 13.47 8.76
N VAL A 370 3.23 12.79 9.86
CA VAL A 370 3.50 13.27 11.22
C VAL A 370 4.95 13.03 11.64
N PRO A 371 5.47 13.75 12.68
CA PRO A 371 6.81 13.49 13.22
C PRO A 371 6.96 12.06 13.73
N ILE A 372 8.16 11.50 13.61
CA ILE A 372 8.57 10.27 14.29
C ILE A 372 8.35 10.42 15.78
N GLY A 373 7.91 9.35 16.47
CA GLY A 373 7.62 9.37 17.90
C GLY A 373 6.32 10.10 18.26
N HIS A 374 5.53 10.59 17.30
CA HIS A 374 4.28 11.32 17.57
C HIS A 374 3.32 10.57 18.50
N TRP A 375 3.35 9.23 18.46
CA TRP A 375 2.51 8.37 19.31
C TRP A 375 3.28 7.63 20.41
N ASP A 376 4.55 7.99 20.67
CA ASP A 376 5.37 7.34 21.69
C ASP A 376 4.79 7.49 23.09
N GLY A 377 5.06 6.50 23.94
CA GLY A 377 4.60 6.46 25.32
C GLY A 377 3.10 6.27 25.54
N ARG A 378 2.32 6.17 24.45
CA ARG A 378 0.87 5.95 24.52
C ARG A 378 0.52 4.46 24.61
N ARG A 379 -0.54 4.16 25.36
CA ARG A 379 -1.14 2.81 25.39
C ARG A 379 -1.75 2.44 24.03
N GLY A 380 -1.89 1.14 23.75
CA GLY A 380 -2.37 0.62 22.48
C GLY A 380 -3.70 1.20 22.04
N LEU A 381 -4.71 1.19 22.90
CA LEU A 381 -6.04 1.76 22.60
C LEU A 381 -5.98 3.26 22.30
N VAL A 382 -5.18 4.02 23.08
CA VAL A 382 -5.02 5.47 22.87
C VAL A 382 -4.33 5.75 21.53
N THR A 383 -3.32 4.96 21.18
CA THR A 383 -2.64 5.03 19.88
C THR A 383 -3.61 4.73 18.73
N MET A 384 -4.42 3.68 18.86
CA MET A 384 -5.45 3.32 17.87
C MET A 384 -6.46 4.45 17.64
N LEU A 385 -6.97 5.07 18.70
CA LEU A 385 -7.91 6.18 18.60
C LEU A 385 -7.27 7.44 18.01
N ALA A 386 -6.01 7.72 18.35
CA ALA A 386 -5.30 8.88 17.82
C ALA A 386 -5.01 8.74 16.32
N GLN A 387 -4.51 7.59 15.88
CA GLN A 387 -4.26 7.34 14.46
C GLN A 387 -5.56 7.24 13.64
N ALA A 388 -6.65 6.69 14.21
CA ALA A 388 -7.96 6.66 13.55
C ALA A 388 -8.50 8.07 13.24
N ARG A 389 -8.15 9.08 14.06
CA ARG A 389 -8.49 10.49 13.79
C ARG A 389 -7.65 11.10 12.68
N HIS A 390 -6.40 10.65 12.52
CA HIS A 390 -5.50 11.17 11.46
C HIS A 390 -5.73 10.47 10.12
N TYR A 391 -5.94 9.15 10.11
CA TYR A 391 -6.13 8.32 8.91
C TYR A 391 -7.59 7.88 8.72
N ALA A 392 -8.55 8.75 9.06
CA ALA A 392 -9.97 8.41 9.11
C ALA A 392 -10.56 7.95 7.77
N HIS A 393 -10.02 8.44 6.63
CA HIS A 393 -10.62 8.27 5.32
C HIS A 393 -10.29 6.95 4.60
N THR A 394 -9.37 6.14 5.13
CA THR A 394 -8.94 4.90 4.47
C THR A 394 -9.68 3.65 4.93
N PRO A 395 -10.02 3.43 6.24
CA PRO A 395 -10.52 2.15 6.73
C PRO A 395 -11.90 1.74 6.19
N ALA A 396 -12.75 2.73 5.88
CA ALA A 396 -14.09 2.46 5.35
C ALA A 396 -14.05 1.59 4.09
N TRP A 397 -13.07 1.81 3.21
CA TRP A 397 -12.94 1.14 1.93
C TRP A 397 -12.34 -0.28 2.02
N ASN A 398 -11.74 -0.62 3.17
CA ASN A 398 -11.42 -2.00 3.52
C ASN A 398 -12.67 -2.73 4.01
N HIS A 399 -13.45 -2.06 4.87
CA HIS A 399 -14.67 -2.63 5.43
C HIS A 399 -15.72 -2.95 4.35
N THR A 400 -15.83 -2.07 3.35
CA THR A 400 -16.79 -2.19 2.25
C THR A 400 -16.28 -3.00 1.06
N GLY A 401 -14.97 -3.26 0.99
CA GLY A 401 -14.34 -4.04 -0.08
C GLY A 401 -14.11 -3.28 -1.39
N GLN A 402 -14.33 -1.95 -1.41
CA GLN A 402 -14.19 -1.13 -2.62
C GLN A 402 -12.73 -0.95 -3.03
N PRO A 403 -12.41 -0.91 -4.34
CA PRO A 403 -11.13 -0.48 -4.83
C PRO A 403 -10.89 1.00 -4.49
N ALA A 404 -9.64 1.36 -4.14
CA ALA A 404 -9.26 2.74 -3.88
C ALA A 404 -7.80 2.99 -4.28
N ALA A 405 -7.51 4.18 -4.81
CA ALA A 405 -6.16 4.60 -5.19
C ALA A 405 -5.79 5.91 -4.50
N VAL A 406 -4.56 6.00 -4.05
CA VAL A 406 -3.94 7.26 -3.61
C VAL A 406 -2.91 7.68 -4.64
N LEU A 407 -2.99 8.94 -5.02
CA LEU A 407 -2.11 9.58 -6.01
C LEU A 407 -1.48 10.84 -5.41
N PRO A 408 -0.24 11.18 -5.78
CA PRO A 408 0.35 12.48 -5.46
C PRO A 408 -0.55 13.62 -5.95
N ALA A 409 -0.77 14.63 -5.12
CA ALA A 409 -1.62 15.79 -5.44
C ALA A 409 -0.89 17.13 -5.23
N GLY A 410 0.39 17.10 -4.96
CA GLY A 410 1.23 18.28 -4.75
C GLY A 410 2.21 18.10 -3.59
N THR A 411 2.79 19.21 -3.17
CA THR A 411 3.77 19.28 -2.08
C THR A 411 3.41 20.46 -1.18
N SER A 412 3.44 20.26 0.13
CA SER A 412 3.19 21.31 1.11
C SER A 412 4.34 22.36 1.11
N ARG A 413 4.12 23.52 1.72
CA ARG A 413 5.16 24.53 1.92
C ARG A 413 6.37 24.02 2.71
N ALA A 414 6.14 22.97 3.53
CA ALA A 414 7.20 22.29 4.28
C ALA A 414 7.94 21.23 3.45
N GLY A 415 7.65 21.06 2.16
CA GLY A 415 8.26 20.05 1.29
C GLY A 415 7.70 18.63 1.46
N LEU A 416 6.61 18.46 2.22
CA LEU A 416 6.01 17.15 2.44
C LEU A 416 4.99 16.82 1.34
N PRO A 417 4.93 15.56 0.86
CA PRO A 417 3.94 15.13 -0.12
C PRO A 417 2.50 15.33 0.37
N LEU A 418 1.64 15.75 -0.53
CA LEU A 418 0.19 15.82 -0.40
C LEU A 418 -0.45 14.87 -1.40
N ALA A 419 -1.59 14.29 -1.07
CA ALA A 419 -2.20 13.25 -1.88
C ALA A 419 -3.73 13.33 -1.89
N ALA A 420 -4.33 12.81 -2.97
CA ALA A 420 -5.76 12.62 -3.11
C ALA A 420 -6.10 11.13 -3.22
N GLN A 421 -7.27 10.74 -2.72
CA GLN A 421 -7.77 9.36 -2.78
C GLN A 421 -8.99 9.27 -3.68
N LEU A 422 -8.95 8.36 -4.64
CA LEU A 422 -10.09 7.96 -5.47
C LEU A 422 -10.67 6.65 -4.95
N VAL A 423 -12.00 6.52 -4.96
CA VAL A 423 -12.71 5.29 -4.59
C VAL A 423 -13.81 5.03 -5.61
N VAL A 424 -13.96 3.76 -6.03
CA VAL A 424 -14.96 3.34 -7.00
C VAL A 424 -15.82 2.19 -6.46
N PRO A 425 -16.96 1.86 -7.09
CA PRO A 425 -17.77 0.70 -6.68
C PRO A 425 -16.96 -0.61 -6.69
N PRO A 426 -17.39 -1.62 -5.90
CA PRO A 426 -16.77 -2.94 -5.92
C PRO A 426 -16.75 -3.55 -7.33
N GLY A 427 -15.60 -4.06 -7.77
CA GLY A 427 -15.43 -4.66 -9.09
C GLY A 427 -15.00 -3.72 -10.20
N GLU A 428 -14.95 -2.41 -9.96
CA GLU A 428 -14.59 -1.38 -10.93
C GLU A 428 -13.09 -1.01 -10.90
N ASP A 429 -12.23 -1.98 -10.63
CA ASP A 429 -10.78 -1.77 -10.53
C ASP A 429 -10.19 -1.16 -11.80
N ALA A 430 -10.66 -1.58 -12.99
CA ALA A 430 -10.20 -1.03 -14.27
C ALA A 430 -10.56 0.46 -14.43
N ARG A 431 -11.78 0.88 -14.02
CA ARG A 431 -12.19 2.29 -14.01
C ARG A 431 -11.30 3.13 -13.09
N LEU A 432 -10.99 2.58 -11.90
CA LEU A 432 -10.10 3.25 -10.95
C LEU A 432 -8.72 3.50 -11.55
N VAL A 433 -8.16 2.46 -12.17
CA VAL A 433 -6.81 2.51 -12.76
C VAL A 433 -6.78 3.44 -13.99
N SER A 434 -7.81 3.39 -14.83
CA SER A 434 -7.95 4.28 -15.99
C SER A 434 -7.98 5.76 -15.57
N LEU A 435 -8.84 6.11 -14.59
CA LEU A 435 -8.92 7.48 -14.07
C LEU A 435 -7.62 7.91 -13.38
N ALA A 436 -6.98 7.01 -12.64
CA ALA A 436 -5.71 7.28 -11.99
C ALA A 436 -4.60 7.56 -13.02
N GLY A 437 -4.55 6.78 -14.11
CA GLY A 437 -3.62 6.98 -15.23
C GLY A 437 -3.86 8.30 -15.96
N GLN A 438 -5.11 8.66 -16.22
CA GLN A 438 -5.48 9.93 -16.81
C GLN A 438 -5.02 11.13 -15.95
N LEU A 439 -5.29 11.08 -14.63
CA LEU A 439 -4.83 12.11 -13.70
C LEU A 439 -3.30 12.21 -13.61
N GLU A 440 -2.60 11.08 -13.66
CA GLU A 440 -1.14 11.06 -13.66
C GLU A 440 -0.59 11.77 -14.90
N ARG A 441 -1.08 11.45 -16.10
CA ARG A 441 -0.69 12.10 -17.37
C ARG A 441 -0.98 13.59 -17.37
N ALA A 442 -2.18 13.99 -16.96
CA ALA A 442 -2.59 15.40 -16.94
C ALA A 442 -1.80 16.28 -15.95
N ARG A 443 -1.10 15.68 -14.99
CA ARG A 443 -0.21 16.42 -14.06
C ARG A 443 1.22 16.57 -14.60
N GLU A 444 1.58 15.84 -15.63
CA GLU A 444 2.89 15.91 -16.29
C GLU A 444 2.91 16.90 -17.45
N GLU A 445 1.73 17.28 -17.98
CA GLU A 445 1.53 18.32 -19.00
C GLU A 445 1.56 19.73 -18.39
#